data_6366734048b831d9ac4e0ad46b777bc8
#
_entry.id   6366734048b831d9ac4e0ad46b777bc8
#
_cell.length_a   1.000
_cell.length_b   1.000
_cell.length_c   1.000
_cell.angle_alpha   90.00
_cell.angle_beta   90.00
_cell.angle_gamma   90.00
#
_symmetry.space_group_name_H-M   'P 1'
#
loop_
_entity.id
_entity.type
_entity.pdbx_description
1 polymer ?
#
loop_
_entity_poly.entity_id
_entity_poly.type
_entity_poly.pdbx_seq_one_letter_code
_entity_poly.pdbx_strand_id
1 'polypeptide(L)'
;MSTVVSSAFGAEVLRRGIEGNPDTLLALYADDAELRVVDRNSQPSRPMVLHGRDEISAMLDDIYSRDMTHKLENCVIQGDRAAFTESCQYADGVRVLAESMVSLRDGKIVEQTVVQAWDE
;
A
#
# COMPACT_ATOMS: atom_id res chain seq x y z
N MET A 1 2.31 -10.25 -31.55
CA MET A 1 2.00 -9.18 -30.61
C MET A 1 2.08 -9.69 -29.19
N SER A 2 2.83 -9.05 -28.42
CA SER A 2 2.93 -9.47 -27.04
C SER A 2 1.82 -8.80 -26.25
N THR A 3 1.09 -9.59 -25.56
CA THR A 3 0.29 -9.08 -24.47
C THR A 3 1.19 -8.85 -23.29
N VAL A 4 1.58 -7.65 -23.13
CA VAL A 4 2.23 -7.30 -21.88
C VAL A 4 1.13 -7.29 -20.83
N VAL A 5 1.23 -8.22 -19.90
CA VAL A 5 0.38 -8.16 -18.74
C VAL A 5 0.74 -6.86 -18.03
N SER A 6 -0.16 -5.91 -18.12
CA SER A 6 0.05 -4.64 -17.48
C SER A 6 0.06 -4.84 -15.98
N SER A 7 1.17 -4.48 -15.34
CA SER A 7 1.22 -4.34 -13.89
C SER A 7 0.92 -2.90 -13.49
N ALA A 8 0.16 -2.20 -14.34
CA ALA A 8 -0.24 -0.83 -14.05
C ALA A 8 -1.26 -0.81 -12.92
N PHE A 9 -1.21 0.26 -12.13
CA PHE A 9 -2.11 0.47 -11.02
C PHE A 9 -3.58 0.42 -11.47
N GLY A 10 -4.39 -0.28 -10.73
CA GLY A 10 -5.83 -0.39 -10.94
C GLY A 10 -6.47 -1.05 -9.73
N ALA A 11 -7.77 -0.91 -9.59
CA ALA A 11 -8.48 -1.40 -8.41
C ALA A 11 -8.33 -2.92 -8.26
N GLU A 12 -8.44 -3.68 -9.35
CA GLU A 12 -8.39 -5.14 -9.29
C GLU A 12 -7.00 -5.64 -8.93
N VAL A 13 -5.95 -5.11 -9.55
CA VAL A 13 -4.59 -5.53 -9.26
C VAL A 13 -4.18 -5.09 -7.85
N LEU A 14 -4.63 -3.91 -7.42
CA LEU A 14 -4.41 -3.45 -6.06
C LEU A 14 -5.06 -4.39 -5.04
N ARG A 15 -6.30 -4.80 -5.30
CA ARG A 15 -7.02 -5.75 -4.44
C ARG A 15 -6.25 -7.06 -4.28
N ARG A 16 -5.81 -7.64 -5.39
CA ARG A 16 -5.06 -8.89 -5.34
C ARG A 16 -3.77 -8.74 -4.54
N GLY A 17 -3.07 -7.63 -4.73
CA GLY A 17 -1.85 -7.36 -3.99
C GLY A 17 -2.10 -7.23 -2.50
N ILE A 18 -3.03 -6.37 -2.13
CA ILE A 18 -3.34 -6.10 -0.73
C ILE A 18 -3.86 -7.34 -0.01
N GLU A 19 -4.73 -8.11 -0.66
CA GLU A 19 -5.44 -9.21 0.01
C GLU A 19 -4.64 -10.49 0.09
N GLY A 20 -3.41 -10.53 -0.38
CA GLY A 20 -2.58 -11.70 -0.15
C GLY A 20 -1.42 -11.92 -1.09
N ASN A 21 -1.08 -10.96 -1.94
CA ASN A 21 0.04 -11.12 -2.85
C ASN A 21 0.98 -9.92 -2.80
N PRO A 22 1.92 -9.90 -1.82
CA PRO A 22 2.83 -8.76 -1.67
C PRO A 22 3.72 -8.53 -2.88
N ASP A 23 4.05 -9.56 -3.67
CA ASP A 23 4.84 -9.38 -4.89
C ASP A 23 4.04 -8.58 -5.93
N THR A 24 2.75 -8.87 -6.08
CA THR A 24 1.87 -8.10 -6.97
C THR A 24 1.77 -6.65 -6.49
N LEU A 25 1.66 -6.46 -5.18
CA LEU A 25 1.60 -5.12 -4.60
C LEU A 25 2.90 -4.36 -4.85
N LEU A 26 4.04 -4.98 -4.59
CA LEU A 26 5.34 -4.36 -4.80
C LEU A 26 5.55 -3.95 -6.27
N ALA A 27 5.04 -4.74 -7.19
CA ALA A 27 5.15 -4.45 -8.63
C ALA A 27 4.42 -3.17 -9.04
N LEU A 28 3.51 -2.67 -8.21
CA LEU A 28 2.80 -1.41 -8.47
C LEU A 28 3.64 -0.17 -8.15
N TYR A 29 4.75 -0.33 -7.45
CA TYR A 29 5.62 0.78 -7.05
C TYR A 29 6.71 1.03 -8.09
N ALA A 30 6.96 2.30 -8.39
CA ALA A 30 8.12 2.68 -9.19
C ALA A 30 9.41 2.42 -8.40
N ASP A 31 10.53 2.26 -9.12
CA ASP A 31 11.82 2.00 -8.48
C ASP A 31 12.21 3.07 -7.46
N ASP A 32 11.83 4.31 -7.73
CA ASP A 32 12.17 5.49 -6.92
C ASP A 32 11.01 5.95 -6.03
N ALA A 33 10.01 5.11 -5.79
CA ALA A 33 8.84 5.48 -5.02
C ALA A 33 9.20 5.91 -3.60
N GLU A 34 8.44 6.87 -3.09
CA GLU A 34 8.54 7.29 -1.70
C GLU A 34 7.24 6.94 -0.99
N LEU A 35 7.34 6.26 0.14
CA LEU A 35 6.20 5.89 0.97
C LEU A 35 6.34 6.55 2.34
N ARG A 36 5.33 7.30 2.72
CA ARG A 36 5.28 8.00 4.00
C ARG A 36 4.17 7.39 4.85
N VAL A 37 4.53 6.96 6.06
CA VAL A 37 3.60 6.28 6.97
C VAL A 37 3.42 7.10 8.23
N VAL A 38 2.15 7.40 8.53
CA VAL A 38 1.73 8.01 9.80
C VAL A 38 0.91 6.97 10.53
N ASP A 39 1.35 6.59 11.73
CA ASP A 39 0.66 5.60 12.54
C ASP A 39 0.82 5.94 14.02
N ARG A 40 0.44 5.02 14.91
CA ARG A 40 0.51 5.26 16.35
C ARG A 40 1.94 5.42 16.88
N ASN A 41 2.94 5.00 16.08
CA ASN A 41 4.36 5.09 16.45
C ASN A 41 5.08 6.19 15.67
N SER A 42 4.45 6.76 14.65
CA SER A 42 5.08 7.73 13.74
C SER A 42 4.11 8.88 13.53
N GLN A 43 4.31 9.95 14.29
CA GLN A 43 3.40 11.10 14.30
C GLN A 43 3.51 11.92 13.01
N PRO A 44 2.50 12.77 12.69
CA PRO A 44 2.50 13.53 11.43
C PRO A 44 3.72 14.41 11.21
N SER A 45 4.30 14.97 12.27
CA SER A 45 5.50 15.81 12.14
C SER A 45 6.79 14.99 11.96
N ARG A 46 6.73 13.68 12.18
CA ARG A 46 7.85 12.76 12.01
C ARG A 46 7.36 11.41 11.49
N PRO A 47 6.84 11.39 10.26
CA PRO A 47 6.38 10.14 9.68
C PRO A 47 7.56 9.21 9.40
N MET A 48 7.26 7.91 9.30
CA MET A 48 8.25 6.97 8.79
C MET A 48 8.29 7.14 7.26
N VAL A 49 9.48 7.33 6.70
CA VAL A 49 9.64 7.51 5.26
C VAL A 49 10.51 6.39 4.69
N LEU A 50 9.99 5.72 3.68
CA LEU A 50 10.70 4.68 2.95
C LEU A 50 11.01 5.16 1.55
N HIS A 51 12.23 4.97 1.09
CA HIS A 51 12.68 5.39 -0.22
C HIS A 51 13.04 4.18 -1.07
N GLY A 52 12.38 4.03 -2.21
CA GLY A 52 12.69 3.01 -3.18
C GLY A 52 12.06 1.66 -2.86
N ARG A 53 12.07 0.78 -3.87
CA ARG A 53 11.41 -0.51 -3.78
C ARG A 53 12.03 -1.45 -2.77
N ASP A 54 13.34 -1.34 -2.54
CA ASP A 54 14.00 -2.24 -1.58
C ASP A 54 13.50 -2.01 -0.15
N GLU A 55 13.37 -0.74 0.25
CA GLU A 55 12.85 -0.42 1.58
C GLU A 55 11.36 -0.76 1.69
N ILE A 56 10.60 -0.49 0.63
CA ILE A 56 9.17 -0.83 0.59
C ILE A 56 8.99 -2.36 0.64
N SER A 57 9.82 -3.11 -0.10
CA SER A 57 9.79 -4.56 -0.09
C SER A 57 10.03 -5.13 1.31
N ALA A 58 11.00 -4.58 2.02
CA ALA A 58 11.29 -5.03 3.39
C ALA A 58 10.10 -4.79 4.32
N MET A 59 9.42 -3.65 4.17
CA MET A 59 8.22 -3.36 4.94
C MET A 59 7.09 -4.34 4.61
N LEU A 60 6.86 -4.62 3.32
CA LEU A 60 5.82 -5.56 2.90
C LEU A 60 6.12 -6.98 3.39
N ASP A 61 7.37 -7.40 3.33
CA ASP A 61 7.76 -8.71 3.86
C ASP A 61 7.45 -8.84 5.34
N ASP A 62 7.73 -7.80 6.11
CA ASP A 62 7.42 -7.76 7.53
C ASP A 62 5.91 -7.83 7.77
N ILE A 63 5.14 -6.98 7.09
CA ILE A 63 3.69 -6.92 7.27
C ILE A 63 3.02 -8.23 6.89
N TYR A 64 3.39 -8.80 5.75
CA TYR A 64 2.75 -10.01 5.24
C TYR A 64 3.25 -11.30 5.90
N SER A 65 4.27 -11.20 6.75
CA SER A 65 4.69 -12.30 7.61
C SER A 65 3.86 -12.38 8.90
N ARG A 66 3.07 -11.35 9.19
CA ARG A 66 2.25 -11.32 10.40
C ARG A 66 0.97 -12.11 10.21
N ASP A 67 0.45 -12.65 11.30
CA ASP A 67 -0.83 -13.36 11.29
C ASP A 67 -1.97 -12.35 11.32
N MET A 68 -2.34 -11.89 10.14
CA MET A 68 -3.38 -10.90 9.97
C MET A 68 -4.01 -10.99 8.57
N THR A 69 -5.20 -10.45 8.44
CA THR A 69 -5.90 -10.37 7.17
C THR A 69 -5.90 -8.93 6.67
N HIS A 70 -5.98 -8.78 5.36
CA HIS A 70 -6.00 -7.47 4.68
C HIS A 70 -7.14 -7.44 3.69
N LYS A 71 -7.85 -6.33 3.63
CA LYS A 71 -8.97 -6.16 2.71
C LYS A 71 -8.98 -4.77 2.12
N LEU A 72 -9.15 -4.68 0.80
CA LEU A 72 -9.37 -3.42 0.12
C LEU A 72 -10.86 -3.06 0.22
N GLU A 73 -11.18 -2.00 0.92
CA GLU A 73 -12.58 -1.58 1.12
C GLU A 73 -13.06 -0.64 0.02
N ASN A 74 -12.24 0.35 -0.33
CA ASN A 74 -12.59 1.36 -1.32
C ASN A 74 -11.36 1.74 -2.13
N CYS A 75 -11.59 2.07 -3.41
CA CYS A 75 -10.53 2.60 -4.25
C CYS A 75 -11.14 3.60 -5.23
N VAL A 76 -10.58 4.79 -5.28
CA VAL A 76 -10.98 5.84 -6.22
C VAL A 76 -9.76 6.22 -7.03
N ILE A 77 -9.89 6.21 -8.35
CA ILE A 77 -8.80 6.57 -9.26
C ILE A 77 -9.29 7.71 -10.14
N GLN A 78 -8.47 8.76 -10.24
CA GLN A 78 -8.73 9.87 -11.14
C GLN A 78 -7.41 10.33 -11.74
N GLY A 79 -7.24 10.10 -13.05
CA GLY A 79 -6.02 10.46 -13.73
C GLY A 79 -4.79 9.79 -13.11
N ASP A 80 -3.83 10.59 -12.67
CA ASP A 80 -2.60 10.11 -12.06
C ASP A 80 -2.65 10.13 -10.53
N ARG A 81 -3.84 10.14 -9.94
CA ARG A 81 -4.04 10.12 -8.51
C ARG A 81 -5.01 9.01 -8.12
N ALA A 82 -4.79 8.45 -6.96
CA ALA A 82 -5.72 7.47 -6.40
C ALA A 82 -5.74 7.57 -4.88
N ALA A 83 -6.87 7.15 -4.32
CA ALA A 83 -7.03 7.03 -2.88
C ALA A 83 -7.69 5.69 -2.59
N PHE A 84 -7.29 5.04 -1.52
CA PHE A 84 -7.88 3.76 -1.16
C PHE A 84 -7.85 3.51 0.33
N THR A 85 -8.80 2.69 0.77
CA THR A 85 -8.98 2.32 2.17
C THR A 85 -8.73 0.84 2.34
N GLU A 86 -7.86 0.48 3.27
CA GLU A 86 -7.63 -0.91 3.66
C GLU A 86 -8.10 -1.14 5.08
N SER A 87 -8.73 -2.29 5.32
CA SER A 87 -8.99 -2.75 6.68
C SER A 87 -8.16 -4.00 6.93
N CYS A 88 -7.48 -4.03 8.07
CA CYS A 88 -6.63 -5.13 8.47
C CYS A 88 -7.06 -5.62 9.85
N GLN A 89 -6.87 -6.91 10.10
CA GLN A 89 -7.23 -7.47 11.39
C GLN A 89 -6.21 -8.53 11.78
N TYR A 90 -5.64 -8.39 12.97
CA TYR A 90 -4.75 -9.39 13.55
C TYR A 90 -5.54 -10.58 14.09
N ALA A 91 -4.85 -11.70 14.30
CA ALA A 91 -5.48 -12.92 14.83
C ALA A 91 -6.13 -12.71 16.19
N ASP A 92 -5.63 -11.79 17.01
CA ASP A 92 -6.20 -11.46 18.32
C ASP A 92 -7.39 -10.52 18.25
N GLY A 93 -7.79 -10.10 17.04
CA GLY A 93 -8.94 -9.23 16.82
C GLY A 93 -8.63 -7.74 16.72
N VAL A 94 -7.41 -7.33 16.99
CA VAL A 94 -7.01 -5.92 16.84
C VAL A 94 -7.14 -5.50 15.38
N ARG A 95 -7.80 -4.38 15.14
CA ARG A 95 -8.05 -3.86 13.80
C ARG A 95 -7.21 -2.63 13.53
N VAL A 96 -6.83 -2.50 12.25
CA VAL A 96 -6.12 -1.33 11.74
C VAL A 96 -6.87 -0.86 10.50
N LEU A 97 -7.15 0.43 10.45
CA LEU A 97 -7.73 1.07 9.26
C LEU A 97 -6.65 1.95 8.66
N ALA A 98 -6.35 1.74 7.39
CA ALA A 98 -5.33 2.50 6.69
C ALA A 98 -5.96 3.24 5.51
N GLU A 99 -5.66 4.53 5.41
CA GLU A 99 -6.10 5.39 4.32
C GLU A 99 -4.89 5.87 3.55
N SER A 100 -4.87 5.63 2.24
CA SER A 100 -3.74 5.98 1.40
C SER A 100 -4.13 6.95 0.30
N MET A 101 -3.21 7.86 0.01
CA MET A 101 -3.26 8.74 -1.15
C MET A 101 -1.99 8.51 -1.96
N VAL A 102 -2.13 8.25 -3.26
CA VAL A 102 -0.98 7.97 -4.12
C VAL A 102 -0.97 8.87 -5.34
N SER A 103 0.25 9.16 -5.82
CA SER A 103 0.50 9.77 -7.12
C SER A 103 1.12 8.71 -8.02
N LEU A 104 0.71 8.72 -9.28
CA LEU A 104 1.13 7.71 -10.26
C LEU A 104 1.94 8.36 -11.37
N ARG A 105 2.89 7.60 -11.90
CA ARG A 105 3.63 7.94 -13.12
C ARG A 105 3.76 6.67 -13.95
N ASP A 106 3.24 6.71 -15.16
CA ASP A 106 3.23 5.56 -16.07
C ASP A 106 2.60 4.31 -15.42
N GLY A 107 1.52 4.53 -14.68
CA GLY A 107 0.80 3.44 -14.01
C GLY A 107 1.48 2.88 -12.76
N LYS A 108 2.53 3.52 -12.26
CA LYS A 108 3.24 3.09 -11.05
C LYS A 108 3.14 4.14 -9.97
N ILE A 109 3.11 3.68 -8.72
CA ILE A 109 3.10 4.58 -7.57
C ILE A 109 4.48 5.22 -7.42
N VAL A 110 4.54 6.55 -7.42
CA VAL A 110 5.78 7.29 -7.17
C VAL A 110 5.78 7.94 -5.79
N GLU A 111 4.60 8.26 -5.27
CA GLU A 111 4.46 8.81 -3.93
C GLU A 111 3.22 8.21 -3.28
N GLN A 112 3.32 7.88 -2.01
CA GLN A 112 2.19 7.41 -1.21
C GLN A 112 2.31 7.97 0.20
N THR A 113 1.20 8.47 0.70
CA THR A 113 1.06 8.77 2.12
C THR A 113 -0.05 7.87 2.67
N VAL A 114 0.26 7.12 3.71
CA VAL A 114 -0.71 6.27 4.39
C VAL A 114 -0.84 6.70 5.84
N VAL A 115 -2.07 6.84 6.29
CA VAL A 115 -2.41 7.16 7.68
C VAL A 115 -3.16 5.98 8.26
N GLN A 116 -2.70 5.50 9.39
CA GLN A 116 -3.27 4.31 10.04
C GLN A 116 -3.91 4.68 11.38
N ALA A 117 -5.10 4.14 11.60
CA ALA A 117 -5.77 4.19 12.89
C ALA A 117 -5.85 2.76 13.44
N TRP A 118 -5.47 2.61 14.69
CA TRP A 118 -5.36 1.30 15.35
C TRP A 118 -6.36 1.22 16.51
N ASP A 119 -6.92 0.03 16.71
CA ASP A 119 -7.62 -0.27 17.96
C ASP A 119 -6.65 -0.15 19.13
N GLU A 120 -7.17 0.26 20.25
CA GLU A 120 -6.37 0.34 21.46
C GLU A 120 -6.44 -0.95 22.28
#